data_a2f6158619e30827857260a707288e69
#
_entry.id   a2f6158619e30827857260a707288e69
#
_cell.length_a   1.000
_cell.length_b   1.000
_cell.length_c   1.000
_cell.angle_alpha   90.00
_cell.angle_beta   90.00
_cell.angle_gamma   90.00
#
_symmetry.space_group_name_H-M   'P 1'
#
loop_
_entity.id
_entity.type
_entity.pdbx_description
1 polymer ?
#
loop_
_entity_poly.entity_id
_entity_poly.type
_entity_poly.pdbx_seq_one_letter_code
_entity_poly.pdbx_strand_id
1 'polypeptide(L)'
;VTVIIGMLTSQLKEQSRVWAEMEKEKTRGNLLRAVSHDIRTPLTSISGAASAILENKDKLDEQGMMSLVTDIKEDAEWLIRMVENILTVTRISEETGTISKTPEAAEEIISEAVMKFRRRYDVPVEITIPDELMLIPMDAILIEQVIVNLLENSVLHGKTTTLIKLTLSSDGENAVFSVADNGS
;
A
#
# COMPACT_ATOMS: atom_id res chain seq x y z
N VAL A 1 -47.87 -13.89 17.75
CA VAL A 1 -46.51 -14.52 17.57
C VAL A 1 -45.74 -13.82 16.46
N THR A 2 -46.32 -13.63 15.26
CA THR A 2 -45.64 -13.02 14.10
C THR A 2 -45.15 -11.59 14.34
N VAL A 3 -45.93 -10.75 15.06
CA VAL A 3 -45.55 -9.36 15.38
C VAL A 3 -44.36 -9.31 16.35
N ILE A 4 -44.31 -10.19 17.34
CA ILE A 4 -43.22 -10.25 18.32
C ILE A 4 -41.90 -10.69 17.65
N ILE A 5 -41.97 -11.67 16.76
CA ILE A 5 -40.81 -12.13 15.97
C ILE A 5 -40.31 -11.01 15.06
N GLY A 6 -41.20 -10.25 14.42
CA GLY A 6 -40.84 -9.08 13.60
C GLY A 6 -40.17 -7.98 14.40
N MET A 7 -40.64 -7.67 15.63
CA MET A 7 -39.99 -6.71 16.52
C MET A 7 -38.60 -7.19 16.97
N LEU A 8 -38.47 -8.43 17.37
CA LEU A 8 -37.20 -9.01 17.80
C LEU A 8 -36.16 -9.02 16.67
N THR A 9 -36.57 -9.39 15.46
CA THR A 9 -35.67 -9.36 14.29
C THR A 9 -35.24 -7.95 13.90
N SER A 10 -36.14 -6.96 14.04
CA SER A 10 -35.82 -5.54 13.83
C SER A 10 -34.82 -5.01 14.87
N GLN A 11 -35.02 -5.34 16.15
CA GLN A 11 -34.10 -4.95 17.22
C GLN A 11 -32.72 -5.60 17.06
N LEU A 12 -32.66 -6.89 16.70
CA LEU A 12 -31.40 -7.57 16.45
C LEU A 12 -30.64 -6.97 15.27
N LYS A 13 -31.32 -6.61 14.18
CA LYS A 13 -30.70 -5.92 13.03
C LYS A 13 -30.18 -4.54 13.42
N GLU A 14 -30.92 -3.77 14.19
CA GLU A 14 -30.48 -2.45 14.64
C GLU A 14 -29.29 -2.55 15.58
N GLN A 15 -29.29 -3.47 16.53
CA GLN A 15 -28.13 -3.75 17.38
C GLN A 15 -26.91 -4.16 16.55
N SER A 16 -27.06 -5.06 15.60
CA SER A 16 -25.98 -5.49 14.71
C SER A 16 -25.39 -4.33 13.90
N ARG A 17 -26.24 -3.41 13.43
CA ARG A 17 -25.83 -2.21 12.70
C ARG A 17 -25.03 -1.25 13.59
N VAL A 18 -25.50 -0.97 14.80
CA VAL A 18 -24.83 -0.12 15.76
C VAL A 18 -23.46 -0.71 16.15
N TRP A 19 -23.40 -2.01 16.39
CA TRP A 19 -22.13 -2.71 16.66
C TRP A 19 -21.14 -2.59 15.50
N ALA A 20 -21.58 -2.78 14.27
CA ALA A 20 -20.74 -2.65 13.07
C ALA A 20 -20.21 -1.21 12.90
N GLU A 21 -21.06 -0.20 13.15
CA GLU A 21 -20.65 1.22 13.13
C GLU A 21 -19.61 1.53 14.23
N MET A 22 -19.84 1.06 15.44
CA MET A 22 -18.88 1.25 16.55
C MET A 22 -17.54 0.57 16.28
N GLU A 23 -17.55 -0.62 15.71
CA GLU A 23 -16.33 -1.35 15.34
C GLU A 23 -15.57 -0.62 14.22
N LYS A 24 -16.27 -0.10 13.22
CA LYS A 24 -15.71 0.73 12.15
C LYS A 24 -15.05 2.00 12.70
N GLU A 25 -15.74 2.73 13.60
CA GLU A 25 -15.19 3.94 14.24
C GLU A 25 -13.98 3.62 15.12
N LYS A 26 -14.02 2.54 15.89
CA LYS A 26 -12.88 2.09 16.70
C LYS A 26 -11.67 1.74 15.83
N THR A 27 -11.89 1.03 14.73
CA THR A 27 -10.84 0.67 13.77
C THR A 27 -10.24 1.92 13.13
N ARG A 28 -11.08 2.88 12.71
CA ARG A 28 -10.65 4.17 12.18
C ARG A 28 -9.81 4.96 13.19
N GLY A 29 -10.25 5.01 14.45
CA GLY A 29 -9.51 5.70 15.53
C GLY A 29 -8.15 5.05 15.81
N ASN A 30 -8.08 3.72 15.80
CA ASN A 30 -6.82 2.99 15.97
C ASN A 30 -5.87 3.21 14.79
N LEU A 31 -6.40 3.19 13.57
CA LEU A 31 -5.63 3.46 12.36
C LEU A 31 -5.03 4.87 12.39
N LEU A 32 -5.83 5.90 12.69
CA LEU A 32 -5.36 7.27 12.79
C LEU A 32 -4.28 7.46 13.86
N ARG A 33 -4.38 6.75 14.98
CA ARG A 33 -3.37 6.78 16.04
C ARG A 33 -2.07 6.13 15.59
N ALA A 34 -2.14 4.94 14.96
CA ALA A 34 -0.98 4.25 14.41
C ALA A 34 -0.30 5.10 13.34
N VAL A 35 -1.06 5.62 12.38
CA VAL A 35 -0.58 6.53 11.33
C VAL A 35 0.10 7.76 11.91
N SER A 36 -0.49 8.39 12.93
CA SER A 36 0.08 9.58 13.57
C SER A 36 1.41 9.29 14.26
N HIS A 37 1.54 8.12 14.87
CA HIS A 37 2.78 7.67 15.47
C HIS A 37 3.85 7.44 14.42
N ASP A 38 3.51 6.72 13.36
CA ASP A 38 4.45 6.31 12.32
C ASP A 38 4.91 7.49 11.45
N ILE A 39 4.07 8.50 11.25
CA ILE A 39 4.47 9.76 10.60
C ILE A 39 5.42 10.58 11.50
N ARG A 40 5.23 10.57 12.81
CA ARG A 40 6.05 11.39 13.72
C ARG A 40 7.51 10.98 13.74
N THR A 41 7.80 9.68 13.64
CA THR A 41 9.17 9.15 13.70
C THR A 41 10.05 9.73 12.58
N PRO A 42 9.73 9.57 11.28
CA PRO A 42 10.56 10.14 10.21
C PRO A 42 10.56 11.67 10.22
N LEU A 43 9.46 12.34 10.59
CA LEU A 43 9.47 13.80 10.73
C LEU A 43 10.46 14.27 11.81
N THR A 44 10.58 13.55 12.92
CA THR A 44 11.54 13.86 13.98
C THR A 44 12.97 13.63 13.49
N SER A 45 13.21 12.56 12.73
CA SER A 45 14.51 12.26 12.10
C SER A 45 14.91 13.35 11.12
N ILE A 46 14.01 13.72 10.18
CA ILE A 46 14.23 14.81 9.21
C ILE A 46 14.57 16.12 9.93
N SER A 47 13.77 16.48 10.95
CA SER A 47 14.00 17.71 11.73
C SER A 47 15.34 17.66 12.46
N GLY A 48 15.70 16.53 13.05
CA GLY A 48 16.99 16.32 13.74
C GLY A 48 18.18 16.43 12.79
N ALA A 49 18.12 15.76 11.64
CA ALA A 49 19.16 15.81 10.63
C ALA A 49 19.33 17.23 10.06
N ALA A 50 18.23 17.92 9.77
CA ALA A 50 18.27 19.31 9.32
C ALA A 50 18.87 20.25 10.38
N SER A 51 18.50 20.09 11.66
CA SER A 51 19.09 20.86 12.77
C SER A 51 20.60 20.59 12.90
N ALA A 52 21.00 19.32 12.80
CA ALA A 52 22.41 18.95 12.86
C ALA A 52 23.24 19.62 11.75
N ILE A 53 22.70 19.69 10.53
CA ILE A 53 23.33 20.40 9.41
C ILE A 53 23.48 21.89 9.72
N LEU A 54 22.39 22.53 10.20
CA LEU A 54 22.36 23.97 10.46
C LEU A 54 23.30 24.37 11.59
N GLU A 55 23.34 23.58 12.67
CA GLU A 55 24.14 23.90 13.89
C GLU A 55 25.62 23.56 13.74
N ASN A 56 25.97 22.59 12.88
CA ASN A 56 27.33 22.09 12.75
C ASN A 56 27.90 22.29 11.35
N LYS A 57 27.41 23.24 10.59
CA LYS A 57 27.81 23.50 9.20
C LYS A 57 29.33 23.57 8.99
N ASP A 58 30.04 24.18 9.93
CA ASP A 58 31.50 24.39 9.85
C ASP A 58 32.32 23.20 10.42
N LYS A 59 31.64 22.19 11.00
CA LYS A 59 32.27 21.01 11.63
C LYS A 59 31.99 19.71 10.90
N LEU A 60 30.95 19.70 10.08
CA LEU A 60 30.61 18.54 9.27
C LEU A 60 31.53 18.50 8.04
N ASP A 61 32.13 17.34 7.81
CA ASP A 61 32.77 17.05 6.54
C ASP A 61 31.74 16.77 5.44
N GLU A 62 32.17 16.74 4.21
CA GLU A 62 31.28 16.50 3.05
C GLU A 62 30.53 15.16 3.17
N GLN A 63 31.20 14.14 3.69
CA GLN A 63 30.61 12.81 3.86
C GLN A 63 29.51 12.79 4.94
N GLY A 64 29.76 13.43 6.08
CA GLY A 64 28.75 13.57 7.15
C GLY A 64 27.55 14.40 6.72
N MET A 65 27.76 15.47 5.94
CA MET A 65 26.66 16.25 5.38
C MET A 65 25.85 15.44 4.37
N MET A 66 26.51 14.70 3.48
CA MET A 66 25.83 13.87 2.48
C MET A 66 25.01 12.76 3.15
N SER A 67 25.53 12.14 4.22
CA SER A 67 24.77 11.15 5.00
C SER A 67 23.48 11.73 5.55
N LEU A 68 23.52 12.89 6.23
CA LEU A 68 22.35 13.54 6.80
C LEU A 68 21.32 13.96 5.72
N VAL A 69 21.79 14.43 4.57
CA VAL A 69 20.90 14.76 3.44
C VAL A 69 20.25 13.49 2.86
N THR A 70 20.98 12.38 2.81
CA THR A 70 20.45 11.10 2.37
C THR A 70 19.36 10.60 3.32
N ASP A 71 19.61 10.66 4.63
CA ASP A 71 18.62 10.27 5.66
C ASP A 71 17.34 11.12 5.53
N ILE A 72 17.46 12.44 5.33
CA ILE A 72 16.31 13.33 5.10
C ILE A 72 15.53 12.90 3.86
N LYS A 73 16.23 12.57 2.77
CA LYS A 73 15.60 12.16 1.52
C LYS A 73 14.84 10.84 1.69
N GLU A 74 15.47 9.85 2.31
CA GLU A 74 14.86 8.52 2.52
C GLU A 74 13.61 8.59 3.40
N ASP A 75 13.66 9.35 4.49
CA ASP A 75 12.53 9.58 5.37
C ASP A 75 11.39 10.35 4.67
N ALA A 76 11.71 11.34 3.85
CA ALA A 76 10.71 12.08 3.06
C ALA A 76 10.03 11.18 2.01
N GLU A 77 10.80 10.34 1.30
CA GLU A 77 10.27 9.38 0.34
C GLU A 77 9.37 8.33 1.02
N TRP A 78 9.75 7.90 2.23
CA TRP A 78 8.93 7.01 3.04
C TRP A 78 7.59 7.66 3.43
N LEU A 79 7.60 8.93 3.84
CA LEU A 79 6.38 9.68 4.16
C LEU A 79 5.46 9.84 2.95
N ILE A 80 6.00 10.08 1.78
CA ILE A 80 5.21 10.17 0.53
C ILE A 80 4.48 8.85 0.28
N ARG A 81 5.19 7.71 0.34
CA ARG A 81 4.57 6.38 0.18
C ARG A 81 3.47 6.12 1.22
N MET A 82 3.71 6.51 2.48
CA MET A 82 2.72 6.34 3.54
C MET A 82 1.45 7.14 3.28
N VAL A 83 1.57 8.39 2.82
CA VAL A 83 0.41 9.23 2.46
C VAL A 83 -0.36 8.61 1.29
N GLU A 84 0.32 8.13 0.25
CA GLU A 84 -0.31 7.43 -0.88
C GLU A 84 -1.11 6.21 -0.41
N ASN A 85 -0.56 5.41 0.49
CA ASN A 85 -1.24 4.24 1.07
C ASN A 85 -2.47 4.63 1.90
N ILE A 86 -2.39 5.70 2.72
CA ILE A 86 -3.53 6.20 3.51
C ILE A 86 -4.65 6.69 2.59
N LEU A 87 -4.32 7.44 1.54
CA LEU A 87 -5.30 7.91 0.56
C LEU A 87 -6.01 6.74 -0.13
N THR A 88 -5.30 5.66 -0.44
CA THR A 88 -5.87 4.44 -0.99
C THR A 88 -6.86 3.79 -0.02
N VAL A 89 -6.50 3.66 1.26
CA VAL A 89 -7.38 3.10 2.31
C VAL A 89 -8.62 3.98 2.55
N THR A 90 -8.46 5.31 2.57
CA THR A 90 -9.60 6.23 2.76
C THR A 90 -10.55 6.18 1.57
N ARG A 91 -10.05 6.10 0.34
CA ARG A 91 -10.86 5.96 -0.86
C ARG A 91 -11.74 4.72 -0.84
N ILE A 92 -11.20 3.57 -0.44
CA ILE A 92 -11.95 2.33 -0.28
C ILE A 92 -13.03 2.47 0.83
N SER A 93 -12.76 3.25 1.87
CA SER A 93 -13.67 3.40 3.02
C SER A 93 -14.80 4.40 2.78
N GLU A 94 -14.62 5.43 1.95
CA GLU A 94 -15.59 6.51 1.70
C GLU A 94 -16.59 6.19 0.60
N GLU A 95 -16.20 5.46 -0.43
CA GLU A 95 -17.10 5.01 -1.49
C GLU A 95 -17.94 3.81 -1.01
N THR A 96 -18.94 4.04 -0.15
CA THR A 96 -20.05 3.11 0.21
C THR A 96 -19.73 1.59 0.24
N GLY A 97 -18.47 1.21 0.47
CA GLY A 97 -18.00 -0.18 0.55
C GLY A 97 -18.06 -0.99 -0.75
N THR A 98 -18.39 -0.37 -1.87
CA THR A 98 -18.42 -1.03 -3.19
C THR A 98 -17.22 -0.61 -4.02
N ILE A 99 -16.23 -1.50 -4.12
CA ILE A 99 -15.15 -1.38 -5.10
C ILE A 99 -15.80 -1.43 -6.49
N SER A 100 -15.54 -0.42 -7.33
CA SER A 100 -16.03 -0.40 -8.72
C SER A 100 -15.25 -1.42 -9.53
N LYS A 101 -15.86 -2.58 -9.80
CA LYS A 101 -15.24 -3.63 -10.60
C LYS A 101 -15.68 -3.49 -12.05
N THR A 102 -14.78 -3.07 -12.91
CA THR A 102 -14.95 -3.08 -14.37
C THR A 102 -14.08 -4.19 -14.99
N PRO A 103 -14.50 -4.82 -16.10
CA PRO A 103 -13.64 -5.76 -16.81
C PRO A 103 -12.41 -5.03 -17.34
N GLU A 104 -11.25 -5.33 -16.76
CA GLU A 104 -9.96 -4.71 -17.07
C GLU A 104 -8.97 -5.75 -17.61
N ALA A 105 -8.12 -5.35 -18.55
CA ALA A 105 -7.06 -6.21 -19.08
C ALA A 105 -5.93 -6.34 -18.06
N ALA A 106 -5.77 -7.52 -17.48
CA ALA A 106 -4.77 -7.76 -16.43
C ALA A 106 -3.34 -7.48 -16.89
N GLU A 107 -3.04 -7.71 -18.16
CA GLU A 107 -1.73 -7.44 -18.79
C GLU A 107 -1.37 -5.95 -18.78
N GLU A 108 -2.34 -5.08 -19.04
CA GLU A 108 -2.14 -3.62 -19.03
C GLU A 108 -1.80 -3.15 -17.62
N ILE A 109 -2.53 -3.62 -16.61
CA ILE A 109 -2.30 -3.27 -15.20
C ILE A 109 -0.92 -3.75 -14.74
N ILE A 110 -0.52 -4.98 -15.09
CA ILE A 110 0.82 -5.50 -14.80
C ILE A 110 1.88 -4.61 -15.44
N SER A 111 1.70 -4.26 -16.73
CA SER A 111 2.64 -3.44 -17.48
C SER A 111 2.81 -2.05 -16.87
N GLU A 112 1.72 -1.39 -16.47
CA GLU A 112 1.74 -0.10 -15.81
C GLU A 112 2.41 -0.17 -14.42
N ALA A 113 2.10 -1.17 -13.62
CA ALA A 113 2.70 -1.38 -12.31
C ALA A 113 4.22 -1.59 -12.41
N VAL A 114 4.67 -2.44 -13.34
CA VAL A 114 6.10 -2.68 -13.57
C VAL A 114 6.81 -1.44 -14.11
N MET A 115 6.14 -0.66 -14.97
CA MET A 115 6.69 0.59 -15.47
C MET A 115 6.86 1.62 -14.35
N LYS A 116 5.90 1.74 -13.42
CA LYS A 116 6.01 2.60 -12.23
C LYS A 116 7.15 2.15 -11.33
N PHE A 117 7.27 0.85 -11.07
CA PHE A 117 8.33 0.27 -10.26
C PHE A 117 9.72 0.57 -10.86
N ARG A 118 9.93 0.33 -12.17
CA ARG A 118 11.20 0.55 -12.86
C ARG A 118 11.67 2.01 -12.90
N ARG A 119 10.79 2.98 -12.64
CA ARG A 119 11.19 4.40 -12.51
C ARG A 119 11.96 4.68 -11.22
N ARG A 120 11.81 3.83 -10.20
CA ARG A 120 12.39 4.02 -8.86
C ARG A 120 13.48 3.00 -8.54
N TYR A 121 13.36 1.79 -9.09
CA TYR A 121 14.22 0.66 -8.75
C TYR A 121 14.81 0.03 -10.01
N ASP A 122 16.12 -0.23 -9.96
CA ASP A 122 16.87 -0.91 -11.03
C ASP A 122 17.01 -2.42 -10.74
N VAL A 123 15.90 -3.06 -10.35
CA VAL A 123 15.83 -4.50 -10.12
C VAL A 123 15.01 -5.12 -11.25
N PRO A 124 15.55 -6.11 -11.97
CA PRO A 124 14.84 -6.78 -13.05
C PRO A 124 13.59 -7.50 -12.54
N VAL A 125 12.49 -7.35 -13.28
CA VAL A 125 11.22 -8.04 -13.06
C VAL A 125 10.95 -8.92 -14.26
N GLU A 126 10.95 -10.25 -14.03
CA GLU A 126 10.48 -11.26 -14.98
C GLU A 126 8.96 -11.36 -14.89
N ILE A 127 8.28 -11.20 -16.02
CA ILE A 127 6.82 -11.25 -16.10
C ILE A 127 6.43 -12.55 -16.82
N THR A 128 5.53 -13.31 -16.22
CA THR A 128 4.91 -14.49 -16.82
C THR A 128 3.40 -14.31 -16.79
N ILE A 129 2.79 -14.23 -17.97
CA ILE A 129 1.34 -14.10 -18.15
C ILE A 129 0.86 -15.17 -19.12
N PRO A 130 -0.41 -15.62 -19.05
CA PRO A 130 -1.00 -16.49 -20.05
C PRO A 130 -1.04 -15.83 -21.44
N ASP A 131 -0.99 -16.63 -22.50
CA ASP A 131 -1.10 -16.12 -23.89
C ASP A 131 -2.51 -15.61 -24.22
N GLU A 132 -3.53 -15.98 -23.42
CA GLU A 132 -4.90 -15.57 -23.61
C GLU A 132 -5.18 -14.27 -22.87
N LEU A 133 -5.86 -13.32 -23.54
CA LEU A 133 -6.31 -12.05 -22.93
C LEU A 133 -7.22 -12.32 -21.71
N MET A 134 -6.82 -11.88 -20.55
CA MET A 134 -7.58 -12.01 -19.31
C MET A 134 -8.28 -10.70 -18.95
N LEU A 135 -9.60 -10.63 -19.20
CA LEU A 135 -10.47 -9.57 -18.72
C LEU A 135 -11.01 -9.94 -17.33
N ILE A 136 -10.56 -9.20 -16.31
CA ILE A 136 -10.90 -9.51 -14.92
C ILE A 136 -11.71 -8.35 -14.33
N PRO A 137 -12.88 -8.62 -13.70
CA PRO A 137 -13.66 -7.59 -13.00
C PRO A 137 -12.89 -7.09 -11.77
N MET A 138 -12.22 -5.95 -11.89
CA MET A 138 -11.40 -5.37 -10.81
C MET A 138 -11.35 -3.84 -10.89
N ASP A 139 -10.88 -3.20 -9.82
CA ASP A 139 -10.50 -1.80 -9.82
C ASP A 139 -9.03 -1.71 -10.25
N ALA A 140 -8.79 -1.19 -11.46
CA ALA A 140 -7.46 -1.12 -12.06
C ALA A 140 -6.45 -0.38 -11.16
N ILE A 141 -6.86 0.75 -10.57
CA ILE A 141 -6.00 1.60 -9.74
C ILE A 141 -5.59 0.86 -8.46
N LEU A 142 -6.54 0.17 -7.82
CA LEU A 142 -6.27 -0.56 -6.59
C LEU A 142 -5.36 -1.77 -6.84
N ILE A 143 -5.62 -2.54 -7.90
CA ILE A 143 -4.79 -3.71 -8.23
C ILE A 143 -3.39 -3.28 -8.67
N GLU A 144 -3.27 -2.24 -9.47
CA GLU A 144 -1.97 -1.66 -9.82
C GLU A 144 -1.17 -1.27 -8.56
N GLN A 145 -1.81 -0.57 -7.61
CA GLN A 145 -1.17 -0.18 -6.37
C GLN A 145 -0.74 -1.39 -5.53
N VAL A 146 -1.55 -2.46 -5.48
CA VAL A 146 -1.18 -3.70 -4.79
C VAL A 146 0.07 -4.32 -5.42
N ILE A 147 0.12 -4.41 -6.75
CA ILE A 147 1.28 -4.96 -7.45
C ILE A 147 2.53 -4.12 -7.19
N VAL A 148 2.45 -2.79 -7.31
CA VAL A 148 3.57 -1.88 -7.00
C VAL A 148 4.06 -2.08 -5.57
N ASN A 149 3.16 -2.12 -4.59
CA ASN A 149 3.52 -2.32 -3.19
C ASN A 149 4.24 -3.67 -2.97
N LEU A 150 3.79 -4.75 -3.62
CA LEU A 150 4.44 -6.05 -3.50
C LEU A 150 5.84 -6.05 -4.12
N LEU A 151 6.02 -5.41 -5.29
CA LEU A 151 7.32 -5.26 -5.94
C LEU A 151 8.28 -4.41 -5.08
N GLU A 152 7.80 -3.30 -4.51
CA GLU A 152 8.60 -2.46 -3.61
C GLU A 152 8.97 -3.20 -2.32
N ASN A 153 8.05 -3.97 -1.74
CA ASN A 153 8.33 -4.81 -0.57
C ASN A 153 9.45 -5.83 -0.82
N SER A 154 9.46 -6.43 -2.01
CA SER A 154 10.52 -7.38 -2.42
C SER A 154 11.92 -6.73 -2.42
N VAL A 155 12.02 -5.43 -2.71
CA VAL A 155 13.30 -4.70 -2.66
C VAL A 155 13.63 -4.23 -1.25
N LEU A 156 12.64 -3.62 -0.57
CA LEU A 156 12.87 -2.99 0.74
C LEU A 156 13.14 -4.02 1.85
N HIS A 157 12.48 -5.17 1.79
CA HIS A 157 12.58 -6.22 2.82
C HIS A 157 13.51 -7.36 2.41
N GLY A 158 13.65 -7.61 1.12
CA GLY A 158 14.48 -8.68 0.59
C GLY A 158 15.99 -8.39 0.59
N LYS A 159 16.45 -7.23 1.10
CA LYS A 159 17.86 -6.75 1.27
C LYS A 159 18.86 -7.10 0.18
N THR A 160 18.82 -8.33 -0.33
CA THR A 160 19.72 -8.90 -1.35
C THR A 160 18.99 -9.22 -2.65
N THR A 161 17.77 -8.71 -2.85
CA THR A 161 16.94 -9.00 -4.03
C THR A 161 17.61 -8.51 -5.29
N THR A 162 17.89 -9.44 -6.22
CA THR A 162 18.47 -9.18 -7.54
C THR A 162 17.53 -9.53 -8.68
N LEU A 163 16.44 -10.22 -8.39
CA LEU A 163 15.43 -10.65 -9.36
C LEU A 163 14.08 -10.77 -8.68
N ILE A 164 13.03 -10.25 -9.33
CA ILE A 164 11.64 -10.43 -8.93
C ILE A 164 10.89 -11.13 -10.05
N LYS A 165 10.01 -12.08 -9.70
CA LYS A 165 9.11 -12.76 -10.65
C LYS A 165 7.69 -12.34 -10.37
N LEU A 166 7.01 -11.78 -11.36
CA LEU A 166 5.60 -11.44 -11.33
C LEU A 166 4.85 -12.38 -12.28
N THR A 167 3.96 -13.17 -11.71
CA THR A 167 3.21 -14.19 -12.47
C THR A 167 1.71 -13.92 -12.36
N LEU A 168 1.03 -13.98 -13.50
CA LEU A 168 -0.42 -14.06 -13.57
C LEU A 168 -0.81 -15.47 -13.99
N SER A 169 -1.72 -16.09 -13.27
CA SER A 169 -2.29 -17.39 -13.58
C SER A 169 -3.78 -17.43 -13.30
N SER A 170 -4.49 -18.43 -13.82
CA SER A 170 -5.89 -18.68 -13.51
C SER A 170 -6.06 -20.12 -13.02
N ASP A 171 -6.89 -20.29 -11.99
CA ASP A 171 -7.35 -21.60 -11.51
C ASP A 171 -8.72 -22.01 -12.09
N GLY A 172 -9.25 -21.21 -13.04
CA GLY A 172 -10.54 -21.40 -13.69
C GLY A 172 -11.67 -20.56 -13.06
N GLU A 173 -11.58 -20.20 -11.80
CA GLU A 173 -12.54 -19.33 -11.11
C GLU A 173 -11.92 -17.98 -10.70
N ASN A 174 -10.61 -17.97 -10.40
CA ASN A 174 -9.90 -16.80 -9.92
C ASN A 174 -8.68 -16.51 -10.79
N ALA A 175 -8.33 -15.22 -10.87
CA ALA A 175 -7.04 -14.78 -11.34
C ALA A 175 -6.09 -14.60 -10.16
N VAL A 176 -4.90 -15.17 -10.26
CA VAL A 176 -3.88 -15.16 -9.21
C VAL A 176 -2.68 -14.36 -9.67
N PHE A 177 -2.44 -13.21 -9.02
CA PHE A 177 -1.21 -12.44 -9.17
C PHE A 177 -0.23 -12.91 -8.10
N SER A 178 0.96 -13.33 -8.50
CA SER A 178 2.01 -13.80 -7.61
C SER A 178 3.28 -12.99 -7.80
N VAL A 179 3.86 -12.51 -6.71
CA VAL A 179 5.17 -11.84 -6.70
C VAL A 179 6.11 -12.68 -5.85
N ALA A 180 7.24 -13.05 -6.41
CA ALA A 180 8.29 -13.80 -5.73
C ALA A 180 9.63 -13.13 -5.98
N ASP A 181 10.45 -13.00 -4.97
CA ASP A 181 11.81 -12.49 -5.05
C ASP A 181 12.85 -13.55 -4.61
N ASN A 182 14.11 -13.29 -4.90
CA ASN A 182 15.23 -14.12 -4.50
C ASN A 182 16.02 -13.53 -3.32
N GLY A 183 15.45 -12.59 -2.60
CA GLY A 183 16.04 -11.98 -1.41
C GLY A 183 16.03 -12.87 -0.17
N SER A 184 16.63 -12.37 0.90
CA SER A 184 16.81 -13.09 2.18
C SER A 184 16.29 -12.29 3.36
#